data_22f1b3a840378e82cf792910f95c390e
#
_entry.id   22f1b3a840378e82cf792910f95c390e
#
_cell.length_a   1.000
_cell.length_b   1.000
_cell.length_c   1.000
_cell.angle_alpha   90.00
_cell.angle_beta   90.00
_cell.angle_gamma   90.00
#
_symmetry.space_group_name_H-M   'P 1'
#
loop_
_entity.id
_entity.type
_entity.pdbx_description
1 polymer ?
#
loop_
_entity_poly.entity_id
_entity_poly.type
_entity_poly.pdbx_seq_one_letter_code
_entity_poly.pdbx_strand_id
1 'polypeptide(L)'
;NVHGRFAAGSLAPSILNISFILSLFILTPQLPSAGHALSYGVLIGGLFQFLLMYRAVLTFYRPRIKIPQINDRMKKFFRLFMPGIVGSGVIQLNIIIGTVIASLLPIGAISHIYYADRLNQLPLAIFGIAMGIVLLPSLSKAIKQNDRKEIQSMQNRSLEFCLLISIPAAIGLYILSKPIIYVLFERGAFLSSDTLYTANVLSMFALGLPAYILIKVLVTCFFAREDTKTPLYVSIVSVVTNIILSLILIQSMRETGIALATAISAWVNALLLYVILKTRDNITLDSRLINHGVKTIFCSIIMGVACYYLNLTFFPHMNIHSTANNVAVLIIAIMACNIIYMTMI
;
A
#
# COMPACT_ATOMS: atom_id res chain seq x y z
N ASN A 1 -15.41 2.03 -17.07
CA ASN A 1 -14.73 3.34 -16.91
C ASN A 1 -14.75 4.15 -18.22
N VAL A 2 -14.55 3.53 -19.39
CA VAL A 2 -14.50 4.24 -20.70
C VAL A 2 -15.79 5.01 -21.02
N HIS A 3 -16.94 4.57 -20.50
CA HIS A 3 -18.26 5.20 -20.70
C HIS A 3 -18.72 6.06 -19.51
N GLY A 4 -17.80 6.46 -18.59
CA GLY A 4 -18.13 7.31 -17.45
C GLY A 4 -18.97 6.65 -16.34
N ARG A 5 -19.24 5.35 -16.43
CA ARG A 5 -19.96 4.60 -15.38
C ARG A 5 -19.00 3.81 -14.52
N PHE A 6 -18.76 4.30 -13.31
CA PHE A 6 -17.81 3.73 -12.36
C PHE A 6 -18.47 2.81 -11.32
N ALA A 7 -19.78 2.92 -11.13
CA ALA A 7 -20.50 2.28 -10.03
C ALA A 7 -20.30 0.74 -9.97
N ALA A 8 -20.44 0.04 -11.10
CA ALA A 8 -20.30 -1.42 -11.11
C ALA A 8 -18.88 -1.87 -10.71
N GLY A 9 -17.84 -1.17 -11.23
CA GLY A 9 -16.46 -1.47 -10.88
C GLY A 9 -16.14 -1.19 -9.42
N SER A 10 -16.69 -0.11 -8.86
CA SER A 10 -16.48 0.26 -7.45
C SER A 10 -17.24 -0.62 -6.47
N LEU A 11 -18.40 -1.17 -6.88
CA LEU A 11 -19.19 -2.08 -6.05
C LEU A 11 -18.67 -3.52 -6.06
N ALA A 12 -17.91 -3.93 -7.05
CA ALA A 12 -17.43 -5.30 -7.16
C ALA A 12 -16.65 -5.79 -5.92
N PRO A 13 -15.67 -5.04 -5.36
CA PRO A 13 -14.99 -5.46 -4.12
C PRO A 13 -15.95 -5.60 -2.93
N SER A 14 -16.98 -4.75 -2.83
CA SER A 14 -17.96 -4.81 -1.74
C SER A 14 -18.76 -6.10 -1.78
N ILE A 15 -19.11 -6.61 -2.97
CA ILE A 15 -19.79 -7.90 -3.13
C ILE A 15 -18.95 -9.04 -2.57
N LEU A 16 -17.64 -9.04 -2.82
CA LEU A 16 -16.74 -10.06 -2.28
C LEU A 16 -16.73 -10.03 -0.75
N ASN A 17 -16.62 -8.84 -0.16
CA ASN A 17 -16.63 -8.69 1.30
C ASN A 17 -17.97 -9.14 1.92
N ILE A 18 -19.10 -8.79 1.31
CA ILE A 18 -20.42 -9.25 1.74
C ILE A 18 -20.50 -10.78 1.64
N SER A 19 -20.01 -11.37 0.55
CA SER A 19 -19.99 -12.82 0.38
C SER A 19 -19.14 -13.52 1.43
N PHE A 20 -18.02 -12.94 1.84
CA PHE A 20 -17.21 -13.46 2.95
C PHE A 20 -17.97 -13.43 4.28
N ILE A 21 -18.59 -12.30 4.59
CA ILE A 21 -19.35 -12.16 5.83
C ILE A 21 -20.50 -13.17 5.86
N LEU A 22 -21.29 -13.24 4.79
CA LEU A 22 -22.42 -14.15 4.70
C LEU A 22 -21.98 -15.62 4.77
N SER A 23 -20.90 -16.00 4.08
CA SER A 23 -20.40 -17.37 4.11
C SER A 23 -19.89 -17.77 5.49
N LEU A 24 -19.24 -16.85 6.21
CA LEU A 24 -18.83 -17.10 7.60
C LEU A 24 -20.02 -17.34 8.52
N PHE A 25 -21.08 -16.54 8.43
CA PHE A 25 -22.25 -16.71 9.29
C PHE A 25 -23.08 -17.94 8.93
N ILE A 26 -23.28 -18.23 7.65
CA ILE A 26 -24.19 -19.28 7.18
C ILE A 26 -23.50 -20.64 7.09
N LEU A 27 -22.24 -20.67 6.60
CA LEU A 27 -21.59 -21.93 6.25
C LEU A 27 -20.65 -22.46 7.35
N THR A 28 -20.12 -21.61 8.23
CA THR A 28 -19.21 -22.07 9.31
C THR A 28 -19.86 -23.13 10.22
N PRO A 29 -21.15 -23.02 10.60
CA PRO A 29 -21.77 -24.08 11.41
C PRO A 29 -21.93 -25.43 10.69
N GLN A 30 -21.87 -25.43 9.35
CA GLN A 30 -22.14 -26.61 8.51
C GLN A 30 -20.86 -27.23 7.92
N LEU A 31 -19.70 -26.56 8.09
CA LEU A 31 -18.44 -26.95 7.46
C LEU A 31 -17.38 -27.25 8.53
N PRO A 32 -16.35 -28.08 8.19
CA PRO A 32 -15.31 -28.49 9.15
C PRO A 32 -14.49 -27.34 9.73
N SER A 33 -14.40 -26.20 9.03
CA SER A 33 -13.69 -25.01 9.53
C SER A 33 -14.16 -23.72 8.86
N ALA A 34 -13.91 -22.58 9.51
CA ALA A 34 -14.14 -21.25 8.94
C ALA A 34 -13.34 -21.02 7.62
N GLY A 35 -12.20 -21.68 7.46
CA GLY A 35 -11.42 -21.64 6.23
C GLY A 35 -12.16 -22.23 5.03
N HIS A 36 -12.90 -23.34 5.22
CA HIS A 36 -13.75 -23.90 4.18
C HIS A 36 -14.92 -22.95 3.83
N ALA A 37 -15.55 -22.35 4.84
CA ALA A 37 -16.62 -21.38 4.63
C ALA A 37 -16.14 -20.17 3.82
N LEU A 38 -14.94 -19.63 4.12
CA LEU A 38 -14.32 -18.55 3.37
C LEU A 38 -13.98 -18.95 1.93
N SER A 39 -13.52 -20.19 1.69
CA SER A 39 -13.23 -20.68 0.33
C SER A 39 -14.48 -20.69 -0.54
N TYR A 40 -15.61 -21.14 -0.01
CA TYR A 40 -16.91 -21.01 -0.71
C TYR A 40 -17.31 -19.55 -0.89
N GLY A 41 -17.03 -18.69 0.10
CA GLY A 41 -17.27 -17.24 0.01
C GLY A 41 -16.53 -16.59 -1.16
N VAL A 42 -15.28 -17.00 -1.42
CA VAL A 42 -14.51 -16.53 -2.61
C VAL A 42 -15.20 -16.93 -3.90
N LEU A 43 -15.59 -18.20 -4.03
CA LEU A 43 -16.22 -18.70 -5.25
C LEU A 43 -17.56 -18.00 -5.53
N ILE A 44 -18.42 -17.91 -4.51
CA ILE A 44 -19.72 -17.25 -4.60
C ILE A 44 -19.53 -15.75 -4.89
N GLY A 45 -18.64 -15.09 -4.17
CA GLY A 45 -18.34 -13.67 -4.36
C GLY A 45 -17.78 -13.39 -5.76
N GLY A 46 -16.86 -14.22 -6.25
CA GLY A 46 -16.34 -14.14 -7.61
C GLY A 46 -17.41 -14.29 -8.69
N LEU A 47 -18.34 -15.21 -8.50
CA LEU A 47 -19.48 -15.41 -9.41
C LEU A 47 -20.39 -14.16 -9.43
N PHE A 48 -20.76 -13.63 -8.26
CA PHE A 48 -21.58 -12.42 -8.19
C PHE A 48 -20.86 -11.18 -8.76
N GLN A 49 -19.57 -11.03 -8.51
CA GLN A 49 -18.76 -9.96 -9.14
C GLN A 49 -18.80 -10.09 -10.66
N PHE A 50 -18.58 -11.29 -11.18
CA PHE A 50 -18.63 -11.55 -12.62
C PHE A 50 -20.00 -11.21 -13.20
N LEU A 51 -21.08 -11.67 -12.57
CA LEU A 51 -22.45 -11.40 -13.01
C LEU A 51 -22.78 -9.89 -12.99
N LEU A 52 -22.35 -9.17 -11.95
CA LEU A 52 -22.52 -7.71 -11.88
C LEU A 52 -21.82 -7.01 -13.04
N MET A 53 -20.54 -7.36 -13.26
CA MET A 53 -19.74 -6.77 -14.33
C MET A 53 -20.28 -7.14 -15.71
N TYR A 54 -20.71 -8.38 -15.90
CA TYR A 54 -21.29 -8.86 -17.14
C TYR A 54 -22.59 -8.11 -17.47
N ARG A 55 -23.49 -7.95 -16.49
CA ARG A 55 -24.71 -7.14 -16.66
C ARG A 55 -24.39 -5.67 -17.00
N ALA A 56 -23.41 -5.08 -16.33
CA ALA A 56 -22.98 -3.72 -16.61
C ALA A 56 -22.43 -3.56 -18.03
N VAL A 57 -21.72 -4.57 -18.55
CA VAL A 57 -21.19 -4.57 -19.93
C VAL A 57 -22.31 -4.75 -20.96
N LEU A 58 -23.29 -5.62 -20.67
CA LEU A 58 -24.40 -5.87 -21.60
C LEU A 58 -25.24 -4.62 -21.91
N THR A 59 -25.22 -3.60 -21.06
CA THR A 59 -25.92 -2.31 -21.34
C THR A 59 -25.28 -1.52 -22.49
N PHE A 60 -24.01 -1.80 -22.84
CA PHE A 60 -23.24 -1.05 -23.86
C PHE A 60 -22.81 -1.94 -25.01
N TYR A 61 -22.51 -3.20 -24.72
CA TYR A 61 -21.89 -4.10 -25.68
C TYR A 61 -22.36 -5.54 -25.41
N ARG A 62 -22.84 -6.20 -26.47
CA ARG A 62 -23.11 -7.64 -26.42
C ARG A 62 -21.85 -8.40 -26.82
N PRO A 63 -21.19 -9.09 -25.90
CA PRO A 63 -19.98 -9.83 -26.23
C PRO A 63 -20.27 -10.88 -27.29
N ARG A 64 -19.48 -10.87 -28.36
CA ARG A 64 -19.52 -11.90 -29.40
C ARG A 64 -18.21 -12.65 -29.35
N ILE A 65 -18.26 -13.95 -29.22
CA ILE A 65 -17.10 -14.81 -29.30
C ILE A 65 -16.66 -14.85 -30.78
N LYS A 66 -15.53 -14.21 -31.07
CA LYS A 66 -14.89 -14.27 -32.38
C LYS A 66 -13.48 -14.80 -32.21
N ILE A 67 -13.03 -15.57 -33.19
CA ILE A 67 -11.63 -16.01 -33.23
C ILE A 67 -10.75 -14.75 -33.41
N PRO A 68 -9.79 -14.48 -32.49
CA PRO A 68 -8.97 -13.29 -32.56
C PRO A 68 -8.07 -13.32 -33.79
N GLN A 69 -8.13 -12.26 -34.60
CA GLN A 69 -7.20 -12.08 -35.71
C GLN A 69 -6.00 -11.25 -35.22
N ILE A 70 -4.81 -11.78 -35.39
CA ILE A 70 -3.55 -11.11 -35.02
C ILE A 70 -3.21 -10.07 -36.11
N ASN A 71 -3.73 -8.86 -35.93
CA ASN A 71 -3.39 -7.70 -36.75
C ASN A 71 -2.30 -6.85 -36.07
N ASP A 72 -1.79 -5.81 -36.77
CA ASP A 72 -0.71 -4.98 -36.23
C ASP A 72 -1.12 -4.19 -34.98
N ARG A 73 -2.42 -3.84 -34.82
CA ARG A 73 -2.95 -3.24 -33.60
C ARG A 73 -2.88 -4.20 -32.42
N MET A 74 -3.18 -5.48 -32.65
CA MET A 74 -3.09 -6.53 -31.64
C MET A 74 -1.63 -6.80 -31.27
N LYS A 75 -0.70 -6.82 -32.25
CA LYS A 75 0.75 -6.95 -31.98
C LYS A 75 1.26 -5.78 -31.13
N LYS A 76 0.83 -4.54 -31.48
CA LYS A 76 1.18 -3.34 -30.68
C LYS A 76 0.62 -3.43 -29.26
N PHE A 77 -0.63 -3.87 -29.11
CA PHE A 77 -1.24 -4.11 -27.79
C PHE A 77 -0.42 -5.10 -26.97
N PHE A 78 -0.10 -6.27 -27.50
CA PHE A 78 0.70 -7.26 -26.78
C PHE A 78 2.10 -6.75 -26.43
N ARG A 79 2.75 -6.01 -27.32
CA ARG A 79 4.08 -5.41 -27.04
C ARG A 79 4.06 -4.44 -25.86
N LEU A 80 2.98 -3.68 -25.69
CA LEU A 80 2.83 -2.76 -24.58
C LEU A 80 2.32 -3.45 -23.30
N PHE A 81 1.49 -4.48 -23.46
CA PHE A 81 0.82 -5.16 -22.36
C PHE A 81 1.73 -6.18 -21.65
N MET A 82 2.58 -6.90 -22.40
CA MET A 82 3.48 -7.93 -21.84
C MET A 82 4.41 -7.40 -20.73
N PRO A 83 5.11 -6.26 -20.89
CA PRO A 83 5.93 -5.73 -19.81
C PRO A 83 5.11 -5.38 -18.55
N GLY A 84 3.87 -4.94 -18.73
CA GLY A 84 2.95 -4.67 -17.61
C GLY A 84 2.55 -5.94 -16.85
N ILE A 85 2.25 -7.04 -17.57
CA ILE A 85 1.98 -8.34 -16.95
C ILE A 85 3.19 -8.85 -16.18
N VAL A 86 4.37 -8.78 -16.79
CA VAL A 86 5.62 -9.22 -16.13
C VAL A 86 5.88 -8.37 -14.89
N GLY A 87 5.70 -7.04 -14.96
CA GLY A 87 5.85 -6.14 -13.81
C GLY A 87 4.90 -6.47 -12.67
N SER A 88 3.62 -6.72 -12.99
CA SER A 88 2.64 -7.16 -12.00
C SER A 88 2.97 -8.55 -11.45
N GLY A 89 3.48 -9.44 -12.29
CA GLY A 89 3.93 -10.78 -11.89
C GLY A 89 5.09 -10.74 -10.89
N VAL A 90 6.05 -9.85 -11.08
CA VAL A 90 7.19 -9.66 -10.15
C VAL A 90 6.70 -9.28 -8.76
N ILE A 91 5.72 -8.36 -8.67
CA ILE A 91 5.12 -7.98 -7.39
C ILE A 91 4.41 -9.17 -6.75
N GLN A 92 3.65 -9.93 -7.53
CA GLN A 92 2.92 -11.11 -7.03
C GLN A 92 3.87 -12.21 -6.56
N LEU A 93 4.97 -12.45 -7.29
CA LEU A 93 6.02 -13.37 -6.87
C LEU A 93 6.66 -12.95 -5.55
N ASN A 94 6.90 -11.66 -5.34
CA ASN A 94 7.42 -11.16 -4.07
C ASN A 94 6.49 -11.49 -2.89
N ILE A 95 5.17 -11.33 -3.07
CA ILE A 95 4.18 -11.67 -2.04
C ILE A 95 4.20 -13.19 -1.76
N ILE A 96 4.23 -14.02 -2.80
CA ILE A 96 4.27 -15.48 -2.67
C ILE A 96 5.55 -15.90 -1.92
N ILE A 97 6.71 -15.42 -2.35
CA ILE A 97 7.99 -15.75 -1.73
C ILE A 97 8.03 -15.28 -0.27
N GLY A 98 7.56 -14.05 0.00
CA GLY A 98 7.44 -13.53 1.36
C GLY A 98 6.56 -14.42 2.25
N THR A 99 5.44 -14.94 1.72
CA THR A 99 4.56 -15.86 2.43
C THR A 99 5.23 -17.22 2.67
N VAL A 100 5.98 -17.74 1.69
CA VAL A 100 6.76 -18.98 1.83
C VAL A 100 7.84 -18.82 2.89
N ILE A 101 8.57 -17.70 2.90
CA ILE A 101 9.56 -17.41 3.92
C ILE A 101 8.89 -17.30 5.32
N ALA A 102 7.76 -16.61 5.41
CA ALA A 102 7.00 -16.46 6.65
C ALA A 102 6.44 -17.80 7.16
N SER A 103 6.16 -18.77 6.29
CA SER A 103 5.69 -20.12 6.68
C SER A 103 6.76 -20.97 7.39
N LEU A 104 8.03 -20.57 7.32
CA LEU A 104 9.13 -21.19 8.09
C LEU A 104 9.12 -20.76 9.57
N LEU A 105 8.34 -19.75 9.92
CA LEU A 105 8.20 -19.23 11.27
C LEU A 105 7.08 -19.98 12.03
N PRO A 106 7.04 -19.88 13.38
CA PRO A 106 5.97 -20.45 14.18
C PRO A 106 4.57 -19.99 13.75
N ILE A 107 3.58 -20.80 14.11
CA ILE A 107 2.15 -20.53 13.85
C ILE A 107 1.79 -19.13 14.36
N GLY A 108 1.08 -18.36 13.52
CA GLY A 108 0.69 -16.97 13.80
C GLY A 108 1.50 -15.93 13.02
N ALA A 109 2.75 -16.19 12.65
CA ALA A 109 3.63 -15.20 12.00
C ALA A 109 3.04 -14.62 10.70
N ILE A 110 2.44 -15.46 9.84
CA ILE A 110 1.77 -14.99 8.60
C ILE A 110 0.61 -14.07 8.93
N SER A 111 -0.16 -14.39 10.00
CA SER A 111 -1.29 -13.55 10.43
C SER A 111 -0.82 -12.20 10.96
N HIS A 112 0.25 -12.18 11.76
CA HIS A 112 0.84 -10.94 12.28
C HIS A 112 1.27 -10.01 11.13
N ILE A 113 1.97 -10.55 10.11
CA ILE A 113 2.36 -9.81 8.92
C ILE A 113 1.13 -9.30 8.17
N TYR A 114 0.11 -10.14 7.99
CA TYR A 114 -1.10 -9.77 7.25
C TYR A 114 -1.89 -8.63 7.92
N TYR A 115 -2.10 -8.69 9.23
CA TYR A 115 -2.79 -7.63 9.98
C TYR A 115 -2.01 -6.32 9.94
N ALA A 116 -0.69 -6.37 10.15
CA ALA A 116 0.17 -5.20 10.08
C ALA A 116 0.17 -4.57 8.67
N ASP A 117 0.26 -5.39 7.62
CA ASP A 117 0.24 -4.92 6.23
C ASP A 117 -1.08 -4.21 5.88
N ARG A 118 -2.23 -4.70 6.36
CA ARG A 118 -3.53 -4.04 6.14
C ARG A 118 -3.56 -2.62 6.68
N LEU A 119 -2.99 -2.38 7.85
CA LEU A 119 -2.92 -1.02 8.43
C LEU A 119 -1.93 -0.14 7.66
N ASN A 120 -0.78 -0.68 7.27
CA ASN A 120 0.20 0.03 6.45
C ASN A 120 -0.37 0.42 5.07
N GLN A 121 -1.27 -0.38 4.51
CA GLN A 121 -1.91 -0.09 3.23
C GLN A 121 -2.93 1.06 3.30
N LEU A 122 -3.47 1.44 4.46
CA LEU A 122 -4.48 2.51 4.56
C LEU A 122 -3.95 3.87 4.06
N PRO A 123 -2.81 4.40 4.57
CA PRO A 123 -2.23 5.61 4.03
C PRO A 123 -1.84 5.47 2.55
N LEU A 124 -1.28 4.32 2.17
CA LEU A 124 -0.83 4.05 0.81
C LEU A 124 -1.97 4.08 -0.21
N ALA A 125 -3.15 3.57 0.13
CA ALA A 125 -4.31 3.56 -0.75
C ALA A 125 -4.83 4.97 -1.04
N ILE A 126 -4.90 5.82 -0.01
CA ILE A 126 -5.35 7.22 -0.15
C ILE A 126 -4.47 7.96 -1.16
N PHE A 127 -3.14 7.82 -1.05
CA PHE A 127 -2.19 8.50 -1.92
C PHE A 127 -2.06 7.86 -3.30
N GLY A 128 -2.06 6.53 -3.37
CA GLY A 128 -1.92 5.81 -4.64
C GLY A 128 -3.02 6.15 -5.63
N ILE A 129 -4.25 6.33 -5.16
CA ILE A 129 -5.41 6.71 -5.99
C ILE A 129 -5.24 8.15 -6.50
N ALA A 130 -4.90 9.11 -5.65
CA ALA A 130 -4.73 10.50 -6.04
C ALA A 130 -3.63 10.66 -7.10
N MET A 131 -2.48 10.01 -6.92
CA MET A 131 -1.36 10.09 -7.84
C MET A 131 -1.66 9.44 -9.20
N GLY A 132 -2.31 8.28 -9.23
CA GLY A 132 -2.64 7.59 -10.47
C GLY A 132 -3.65 8.34 -11.34
N ILE A 133 -4.62 9.01 -10.71
CA ILE A 133 -5.71 9.69 -11.43
C ILE A 133 -5.26 11.06 -11.96
N VAL A 134 -4.50 11.82 -11.16
CA VAL A 134 -4.21 13.24 -11.47
C VAL A 134 -2.84 13.40 -12.13
N LEU A 135 -1.80 12.78 -11.58
CA LEU A 135 -0.42 13.04 -12.02
C LEU A 135 -0.12 12.47 -13.41
N LEU A 136 -0.51 11.23 -13.68
CA LEU A 136 -0.14 10.55 -14.94
C LEU A 136 -0.67 11.26 -16.20
N PRO A 137 -1.97 11.63 -16.30
CA PRO A 137 -2.47 12.33 -17.48
C PRO A 137 -1.86 13.72 -17.64
N SER A 138 -1.74 14.47 -16.54
CA SER A 138 -1.20 15.84 -16.55
C SER A 138 0.27 15.86 -16.95
N LEU A 139 1.08 14.99 -16.36
CA LEU A 139 2.49 14.86 -16.68
C LEU A 139 2.73 14.39 -18.12
N SER A 140 1.93 13.44 -18.62
CA SER A 140 2.01 12.96 -19.99
C SER A 140 1.67 14.08 -21.00
N LYS A 141 0.73 14.97 -20.67
CA LYS A 141 0.39 16.14 -21.48
C LYS A 141 1.54 17.14 -21.53
N ALA A 142 2.11 17.49 -20.37
CA ALA A 142 3.24 18.43 -20.28
C ALA A 142 4.49 17.90 -21.03
N ILE A 143 4.76 16.58 -20.94
CA ILE A 143 5.85 15.94 -21.70
C ILE A 143 5.63 16.05 -23.22
N LYS A 144 4.42 15.80 -23.71
CA LYS A 144 4.11 15.95 -25.15
C LYS A 144 4.22 17.39 -25.63
N GLN A 145 4.01 18.38 -24.76
CA GLN A 145 4.16 19.80 -25.05
C GLN A 145 5.60 20.30 -24.91
N ASN A 146 6.55 19.45 -24.44
CA ASN A 146 7.94 19.81 -24.12
C ASN A 146 8.07 20.97 -23.11
N ASP A 147 7.07 21.17 -22.25
CA ASP A 147 7.13 22.20 -21.20
C ASP A 147 7.92 21.68 -19.98
N ARG A 148 9.24 21.93 -20.03
CA ARG A 148 10.15 21.51 -18.96
C ARG A 148 9.83 22.12 -17.60
N LYS A 149 9.35 23.38 -17.57
CA LYS A 149 9.01 24.06 -16.32
C LYS A 149 7.78 23.42 -15.66
N GLU A 150 6.76 23.14 -16.46
CA GLU A 150 5.54 22.49 -15.97
C GLU A 150 5.82 21.06 -15.51
N ILE A 151 6.63 20.28 -16.27
CA ILE A 151 7.06 18.93 -15.88
C ILE A 151 7.75 18.94 -14.51
N GLN A 152 8.77 19.80 -14.33
CA GLN A 152 9.52 19.91 -13.08
C GLN A 152 8.64 20.35 -11.92
N SER A 153 7.77 21.35 -12.14
CA SER A 153 6.82 21.80 -11.13
C SER A 153 5.89 20.69 -10.67
N MET A 154 5.28 19.95 -11.60
CA MET A 154 4.40 18.82 -11.26
C MET A 154 5.12 17.74 -10.48
N GLN A 155 6.34 17.35 -10.89
CA GLN A 155 7.14 16.35 -10.20
C GLN A 155 7.49 16.80 -8.78
N ASN A 156 8.01 18.03 -8.62
CA ASN A 156 8.40 18.55 -7.31
C ASN A 156 7.20 18.69 -6.37
N ARG A 157 6.05 19.23 -6.86
CA ARG A 157 4.84 19.36 -6.03
C ARG A 157 4.29 17.99 -5.61
N SER A 158 4.35 16.98 -6.51
CA SER A 158 3.92 15.63 -6.18
C SER A 158 4.82 14.97 -5.13
N LEU A 159 6.15 15.14 -5.24
CA LEU A 159 7.10 14.65 -4.25
C LEU A 159 6.93 15.37 -2.91
N GLU A 160 6.78 16.70 -2.92
CA GLU A 160 6.52 17.52 -1.74
C GLU A 160 5.27 17.03 -1.00
N PHE A 161 4.16 16.87 -1.70
CA PHE A 161 2.91 16.38 -1.14
C PHE A 161 3.03 14.97 -0.56
N CYS A 162 3.76 14.07 -1.26
CA CYS A 162 4.01 12.73 -0.77
C CYS A 162 4.80 12.72 0.54
N LEU A 163 5.88 13.50 0.61
CA LEU A 163 6.69 13.58 1.83
C LEU A 163 5.91 14.20 2.99
N LEU A 164 5.18 15.29 2.71
CA LEU A 164 4.36 16.03 3.68
C LEU A 164 3.38 15.12 4.45
N ILE A 165 2.87 14.09 3.81
CA ILE A 165 1.89 13.20 4.44
C ILE A 165 2.50 11.89 4.88
N SER A 166 3.43 11.32 4.09
CA SER A 166 3.99 9.99 4.39
C SER A 166 4.90 9.99 5.62
N ILE A 167 5.67 11.06 5.83
CA ILE A 167 6.61 11.12 6.96
C ILE A 167 5.88 11.18 8.30
N PRO A 168 4.92 12.10 8.54
CA PRO A 168 4.17 12.10 9.79
C PRO A 168 3.34 10.83 9.97
N ALA A 169 2.75 10.28 8.90
CA ALA A 169 2.02 9.03 8.98
C ALA A 169 2.93 7.85 9.38
N ALA A 170 4.15 7.79 8.84
CA ALA A 170 5.13 6.77 9.21
C ALA A 170 5.54 6.87 10.68
N ILE A 171 5.85 8.07 11.17
CA ILE A 171 6.21 8.31 12.57
C ILE A 171 5.04 7.98 13.50
N GLY A 172 3.82 8.40 13.14
CA GLY A 172 2.62 8.09 13.90
C GLY A 172 2.36 6.58 13.99
N LEU A 173 2.42 5.86 12.86
CA LEU A 173 2.25 4.41 12.83
C LEU A 173 3.37 3.67 13.58
N TYR A 174 4.60 4.17 13.52
CA TYR A 174 5.73 3.59 14.26
C TYR A 174 5.52 3.68 15.77
N ILE A 175 5.20 4.87 16.29
CA ILE A 175 5.07 5.13 17.73
C ILE A 175 3.78 4.53 18.27
N LEU A 176 2.67 4.67 17.54
CA LEU A 176 1.36 4.21 17.97
C LEU A 176 1.03 2.78 17.51
N SER A 177 2.01 2.02 16.97
CA SER A 177 1.79 0.66 16.47
C SER A 177 1.09 -0.23 17.50
N LYS A 178 1.60 -0.27 18.74
CA LYS A 178 1.04 -1.11 19.80
C LYS A 178 -0.38 -0.70 20.22
N PRO A 179 -0.68 0.56 20.56
CA PRO A 179 -2.06 0.97 20.86
C PRO A 179 -3.03 0.78 19.69
N ILE A 180 -2.60 0.99 18.46
CA ILE A 180 -3.43 0.76 17.27
C ILE A 180 -3.83 -0.71 17.17
N ILE A 181 -2.85 -1.63 17.25
CA ILE A 181 -3.11 -3.06 17.17
C ILE A 181 -3.96 -3.53 18.36
N TYR A 182 -3.66 -3.07 19.56
CA TYR A 182 -4.42 -3.36 20.77
C TYR A 182 -5.90 -3.01 20.60
N VAL A 183 -6.19 -1.78 20.23
CA VAL A 183 -7.57 -1.28 20.10
C VAL A 183 -8.33 -1.98 18.97
N LEU A 184 -7.67 -2.29 17.86
CA LEU A 184 -8.35 -2.83 16.68
C LEU A 184 -8.52 -4.34 16.74
N PHE A 185 -7.56 -5.08 17.28
CA PHE A 185 -7.50 -6.53 17.11
C PHE A 185 -7.46 -7.34 18.41
N GLU A 186 -6.99 -6.81 19.55
CA GLU A 186 -6.85 -7.59 20.79
C GLU A 186 -8.21 -7.92 21.39
N ARG A 187 -8.81 -9.00 20.86
CA ARG A 187 -10.08 -9.56 21.34
C ARG A 187 -10.23 -11.03 20.92
N GLY A 188 -11.01 -11.80 21.67
CA GLY A 188 -11.27 -13.20 21.36
C GLY A 188 -10.00 -14.04 21.35
N ALA A 189 -9.66 -14.64 20.21
CA ALA A 189 -8.49 -15.47 20.04
C ALA A 189 -7.18 -14.68 19.79
N PHE A 190 -7.26 -13.34 19.58
CA PHE A 190 -6.08 -12.51 19.39
C PHE A 190 -5.57 -12.03 20.74
N LEU A 191 -4.45 -12.60 21.18
CA LEU A 191 -3.88 -12.40 22.50
C LEU A 191 -2.94 -11.17 22.55
N SER A 192 -2.54 -10.77 23.77
CA SER A 192 -1.56 -9.70 23.98
C SER A 192 -0.17 -10.01 23.40
N SER A 193 0.20 -11.28 23.30
CA SER A 193 1.40 -11.70 22.56
C SER A 193 1.29 -11.39 21.06
N ASP A 194 0.12 -11.65 20.44
CA ASP A 194 -0.12 -11.36 19.03
C ASP A 194 -0.11 -9.85 18.78
N THR A 195 -0.63 -9.08 19.75
CA THR A 195 -0.56 -7.60 19.74
C THR A 195 0.90 -7.13 19.65
N LEU A 196 1.78 -7.69 20.48
CA LEU A 196 3.19 -7.32 20.51
C LEU A 196 3.89 -7.66 19.18
N TYR A 197 3.73 -8.89 18.70
CA TYR A 197 4.33 -9.32 17.43
C TYR A 197 3.82 -8.51 16.25
N THR A 198 2.50 -8.32 16.15
CA THR A 198 1.88 -7.54 15.06
C THR A 198 2.29 -6.07 15.11
N ALA A 199 2.39 -5.46 16.30
CA ALA A 199 2.82 -4.07 16.46
C ALA A 199 4.29 -3.88 16.04
N ASN A 200 5.18 -4.82 16.40
CA ASN A 200 6.57 -4.80 15.95
C ASN A 200 6.68 -4.90 14.42
N VAL A 201 5.89 -5.75 13.79
CA VAL A 201 5.81 -5.86 12.32
C VAL A 201 5.30 -4.54 11.70
N LEU A 202 4.23 -3.95 12.27
CA LEU A 202 3.67 -2.68 11.80
C LEU A 202 4.68 -1.55 11.91
N SER A 203 5.43 -1.47 13.01
CA SER A 203 6.46 -0.44 13.18
C SER A 203 7.55 -0.52 12.12
N MET A 204 7.97 -1.72 11.71
CA MET A 204 8.94 -1.88 10.63
C MET A 204 8.35 -1.53 9.26
N PHE A 205 7.12 -1.92 8.96
CA PHE A 205 6.45 -1.48 7.73
C PHE A 205 6.30 0.04 7.66
N ALA A 206 6.02 0.69 8.78
CA ALA A 206 5.91 2.15 8.86
C ALA A 206 7.19 2.87 8.39
N LEU A 207 8.38 2.33 8.65
CA LEU A 207 9.65 2.87 8.15
C LEU A 207 9.74 2.85 6.61
N GLY A 208 9.04 1.93 5.96
CA GLY A 208 8.96 1.84 4.50
C GLY A 208 7.90 2.74 3.87
N LEU A 209 6.96 3.27 4.65
CA LEU A 209 5.80 4.00 4.13
C LEU A 209 6.17 5.19 3.21
N PRO A 210 7.12 6.06 3.56
CA PRO A 210 7.52 7.13 2.66
C PRO A 210 8.09 6.59 1.34
N ALA A 211 8.89 5.53 1.38
CA ALA A 211 9.43 4.90 0.18
C ALA A 211 8.33 4.31 -0.72
N TYR A 212 7.34 3.60 -0.15
CA TYR A 212 6.22 3.05 -0.92
C TYR A 212 5.44 4.13 -1.67
N ILE A 213 5.23 5.29 -1.03
CA ILE A 213 4.51 6.41 -1.65
C ILE A 213 5.38 7.10 -2.70
N LEU A 214 6.67 7.34 -2.42
CA LEU A 214 7.61 7.91 -3.37
C LEU A 214 7.72 7.06 -4.65
N ILE A 215 7.77 5.73 -4.53
CA ILE A 215 7.80 4.81 -5.67
C ILE A 215 6.61 5.08 -6.61
N LYS A 216 5.40 5.35 -6.09
CA LYS A 216 4.22 5.63 -6.92
C LYS A 216 4.42 6.86 -7.80
N VAL A 217 5.00 7.94 -7.26
CA VAL A 217 5.30 9.16 -8.03
C VAL A 217 6.39 8.90 -9.06
N LEU A 218 7.51 8.28 -8.62
CA LEU A 218 8.67 8.05 -9.47
C LEU A 218 8.33 7.11 -10.64
N VAL A 219 7.60 6.03 -10.40
CA VAL A 219 7.11 5.12 -11.45
C VAL A 219 6.19 5.85 -12.43
N THR A 220 5.32 6.76 -11.94
CA THR A 220 4.47 7.57 -12.79
C THR A 220 5.29 8.48 -13.73
N CYS A 221 6.45 9.00 -13.27
CA CYS A 221 7.36 9.78 -14.10
C CYS A 221 7.95 8.97 -15.27
N PHE A 222 8.20 7.68 -15.09
CA PHE A 222 8.63 6.78 -16.16
C PHE A 222 7.48 6.44 -17.10
N PHE A 223 6.32 6.10 -16.56
CA PHE A 223 5.14 5.74 -17.37
C PHE A 223 4.65 6.91 -18.23
N ALA A 224 4.73 8.13 -17.74
CA ALA A 224 4.41 9.32 -18.52
C ALA A 224 5.34 9.52 -19.73
N ARG A 225 6.55 8.92 -19.70
CA ARG A 225 7.53 8.88 -20.78
C ARG A 225 7.48 7.58 -21.61
N GLU A 226 6.46 6.76 -21.40
CA GLU A 226 6.29 5.44 -22.04
C GLU A 226 7.42 4.44 -21.70
N ASP A 227 8.24 4.71 -20.67
CA ASP A 227 9.26 3.79 -20.18
C ASP A 227 8.69 2.88 -19.09
N THR A 228 8.23 1.71 -19.49
CA THR A 228 7.75 0.67 -18.58
C THR A 228 8.85 -0.32 -18.17
N LYS A 229 9.98 -0.36 -18.91
CA LYS A 229 11.06 -1.31 -18.70
C LYS A 229 11.91 -0.95 -17.49
N THR A 230 12.27 0.31 -17.34
CA THR A 230 13.12 0.76 -16.21
C THR A 230 12.49 0.45 -14.85
N PRO A 231 11.21 0.80 -14.56
CA PRO A 231 10.57 0.39 -13.32
C PRO A 231 10.51 -1.13 -13.11
N LEU A 232 10.35 -1.91 -14.19
CA LEU A 232 10.38 -3.36 -14.10
C LEU A 232 11.74 -3.89 -13.62
N TYR A 233 12.84 -3.45 -14.23
CA TYR A 233 14.18 -3.88 -13.81
C TYR A 233 14.51 -3.46 -12.37
N VAL A 234 14.16 -2.24 -11.99
CA VAL A 234 14.33 -1.75 -10.63
C VAL A 234 13.49 -2.57 -9.63
N SER A 235 12.26 -2.93 -10.00
CA SER A 235 11.43 -3.81 -9.17
C SER A 235 12.04 -5.19 -8.98
N ILE A 236 12.66 -5.78 -10.01
CA ILE A 236 13.36 -7.07 -9.90
C ILE A 236 14.52 -6.96 -8.90
N VAL A 237 15.34 -5.91 -9.00
CA VAL A 237 16.44 -5.66 -8.04
C VAL A 237 15.90 -5.52 -6.62
N SER A 238 14.80 -4.78 -6.44
CA SER A 238 14.15 -4.61 -5.14
C SER A 238 13.65 -5.93 -4.57
N VAL A 239 13.03 -6.79 -5.39
CA VAL A 239 12.54 -8.11 -4.95
C VAL A 239 13.70 -9.01 -4.54
N VAL A 240 14.78 -9.05 -5.31
CA VAL A 240 15.99 -9.82 -4.96
C VAL A 240 16.56 -9.32 -3.62
N THR A 241 16.66 -8.00 -3.45
CA THR A 241 17.10 -7.39 -2.18
C THR A 241 16.19 -7.79 -1.02
N ASN A 242 14.86 -7.76 -1.22
CA ASN A 242 13.88 -8.18 -0.21
C ASN A 242 14.09 -9.64 0.20
N ILE A 243 14.22 -10.54 -0.77
CA ILE A 243 14.42 -11.99 -0.49
C ILE A 243 15.69 -12.21 0.30
N ILE A 244 16.81 -11.64 -0.14
CA ILE A 244 18.11 -11.79 0.54
C ILE A 244 18.03 -11.28 1.98
N LEU A 245 17.52 -10.05 2.17
CA LEU A 245 17.39 -9.46 3.49
C LEU A 245 16.40 -10.22 4.38
N SER A 246 15.28 -10.71 3.82
CA SER A 246 14.32 -11.51 4.58
C SER A 246 14.95 -12.80 5.10
N LEU A 247 15.74 -13.51 4.28
CA LEU A 247 16.43 -14.74 4.69
C LEU A 247 17.51 -14.49 5.75
N ILE A 248 18.17 -13.34 5.71
CA ILE A 248 19.16 -12.97 6.72
C ILE A 248 18.47 -12.56 8.04
N LEU A 249 17.47 -11.70 7.96
CA LEU A 249 16.85 -11.10 9.14
C LEU A 249 15.84 -12.01 9.84
N ILE A 250 15.30 -13.03 9.16
CA ILE A 250 14.35 -13.98 9.76
C ILE A 250 14.95 -14.72 10.95
N GLN A 251 16.26 -14.99 10.92
CA GLN A 251 16.94 -15.74 11.98
C GLN A 251 17.02 -14.98 13.31
N SER A 252 17.19 -13.65 13.24
CA SER A 252 17.35 -12.79 14.42
C SER A 252 16.08 -12.06 14.83
N MET A 253 15.23 -11.68 13.85
CA MET A 253 14.07 -10.81 14.05
C MET A 253 12.73 -11.47 13.71
N ARG A 254 12.72 -12.71 13.24
CA ARG A 254 11.49 -13.45 12.86
C ARG A 254 10.65 -12.64 11.86
N GLU A 255 9.30 -12.58 12.06
CA GLU A 255 8.36 -11.83 11.20
C GLU A 255 8.67 -10.33 11.11
N THR A 256 9.21 -9.75 12.15
CA THR A 256 9.65 -8.34 12.17
C THR A 256 10.79 -8.10 11.17
N GLY A 257 11.68 -9.09 11.00
CA GLY A 257 12.77 -9.05 10.02
C GLY A 257 12.26 -9.03 8.57
N ILE A 258 11.19 -9.76 8.26
CA ILE A 258 10.56 -9.76 6.93
C ILE A 258 9.98 -8.37 6.62
N ALA A 259 9.33 -7.73 7.61
CA ALA A 259 8.80 -6.39 7.45
C ALA A 259 9.91 -5.35 7.24
N LEU A 260 11.00 -5.44 8.00
CA LEU A 260 12.16 -4.57 7.85
C LEU A 260 12.84 -4.76 6.48
N ALA A 261 13.00 -6.00 6.03
CA ALA A 261 13.51 -6.31 4.69
C ALA A 261 12.66 -5.66 3.59
N THR A 262 11.34 -5.72 3.76
CA THR A 262 10.39 -5.08 2.83
C THR A 262 10.53 -3.55 2.83
N ALA A 263 10.70 -2.94 3.99
CA ALA A 263 10.94 -1.49 4.10
C ALA A 263 12.26 -1.08 3.45
N ILE A 264 13.35 -1.79 3.73
CA ILE A 264 14.67 -1.49 3.14
C ILE A 264 14.63 -1.67 1.62
N SER A 265 14.04 -2.76 1.12
CA SER A 265 13.93 -3.00 -0.32
C SER A 265 13.11 -1.93 -1.04
N ALA A 266 12.09 -1.37 -0.39
CA ALA A 266 11.33 -0.24 -0.92
C ALA A 266 12.18 1.03 -1.01
N TRP A 267 13.02 1.32 -0.03
CA TRP A 267 13.98 2.42 -0.10
C TRP A 267 15.01 2.22 -1.21
N VAL A 268 15.53 1.01 -1.40
CA VAL A 268 16.41 0.67 -2.53
C VAL A 268 15.70 0.94 -3.86
N ASN A 269 14.44 0.51 -3.98
CA ASN A 269 13.62 0.77 -5.18
C ASN A 269 13.46 2.28 -5.44
N ALA A 270 13.03 3.04 -4.44
CA ALA A 270 12.82 4.48 -4.56
C ALA A 270 14.11 5.22 -4.95
N LEU A 271 15.23 4.86 -4.30
CA LEU A 271 16.55 5.46 -4.59
C LEU A 271 17.02 5.14 -6.01
N LEU A 272 16.90 3.89 -6.46
CA LEU A 272 17.29 3.51 -7.82
C LEU A 272 16.44 4.24 -8.86
N LEU A 273 15.12 4.30 -8.69
CA LEU A 273 14.24 5.06 -9.60
C LEU A 273 14.64 6.54 -9.64
N TYR A 274 14.89 7.15 -8.48
CA TYR A 274 15.32 8.55 -8.40
C TYR A 274 16.66 8.79 -9.10
N VAL A 275 17.68 7.95 -8.81
CA VAL A 275 18.99 8.07 -9.43
C VAL A 275 18.91 7.95 -10.95
N ILE A 276 18.16 6.99 -11.48
CA ILE A 276 17.99 6.81 -12.93
C ILE A 276 17.27 8.03 -13.55
N LEU A 277 16.21 8.58 -12.90
CA LEU A 277 15.56 9.80 -13.39
C LEU A 277 16.54 10.99 -13.40
N LYS A 278 17.36 11.13 -12.36
CA LYS A 278 18.34 12.20 -12.24
C LYS A 278 19.45 12.09 -13.29
N THR A 279 20.00 10.90 -13.50
CA THR A 279 21.07 10.68 -14.52
C THR A 279 20.59 10.88 -15.95
N ARG A 280 19.29 10.81 -16.20
CA ARG A 280 18.68 11.09 -17.50
C ARG A 280 18.16 12.54 -17.64
N ASP A 281 18.50 13.43 -16.73
CA ASP A 281 17.99 14.81 -16.67
C ASP A 281 16.45 14.93 -16.70
N ASN A 282 15.78 13.90 -16.21
CA ASN A 282 14.32 13.82 -16.21
C ASN A 282 13.67 14.32 -14.93
N ILE A 283 14.47 14.64 -13.90
CA ILE A 283 14.02 15.20 -12.63
C ILE A 283 15.09 16.14 -12.04
N THR A 284 14.63 17.26 -11.52
CA THR A 284 15.46 18.20 -10.74
C THR A 284 14.70 18.58 -9.49
N LEU A 285 15.39 18.57 -8.35
CA LEU A 285 14.79 18.99 -7.08
C LEU A 285 14.91 20.50 -6.94
N ASP A 286 13.80 21.19 -6.71
CA ASP A 286 13.79 22.62 -6.44
C ASP A 286 14.09 22.92 -4.95
N SER A 287 14.57 24.12 -4.66
CA SER A 287 14.88 24.55 -3.29
C SER A 287 13.64 24.54 -2.39
N ARG A 288 12.47 24.75 -2.96
CA ARG A 288 11.21 24.69 -2.21
C ARG A 288 10.92 23.28 -1.69
N LEU A 289 11.05 22.25 -2.54
CA LEU A 289 10.88 20.84 -2.11
C LEU A 289 11.85 20.47 -0.99
N ILE A 290 13.13 20.89 -1.12
CA ILE A 290 14.14 20.61 -0.11
C ILE A 290 13.79 21.29 1.22
N ASN A 291 13.46 22.58 1.19
CA ASN A 291 13.12 23.34 2.39
C ASN A 291 11.85 22.81 3.07
N HIS A 292 10.80 22.49 2.28
CA HIS A 292 9.58 21.89 2.81
C HIS A 292 9.83 20.48 3.32
N GLY A 293 10.67 19.68 2.65
CA GLY A 293 11.06 18.36 3.12
C GLY A 293 11.76 18.39 4.48
N VAL A 294 12.72 19.28 4.65
CA VAL A 294 13.41 19.48 5.95
C VAL A 294 12.43 19.94 7.02
N LYS A 295 11.56 20.90 6.71
CA LYS A 295 10.52 21.39 7.63
C LYS A 295 9.56 20.26 8.01
N THR A 296 9.11 19.46 7.03
CA THR A 296 8.26 18.29 7.26
C THR A 296 8.90 17.29 8.22
N ILE A 297 10.19 16.95 8.03
CA ILE A 297 10.91 16.04 8.92
C ILE A 297 10.95 16.61 10.34
N PHE A 298 11.31 17.89 10.49
CA PHE A 298 11.41 18.54 11.79
C PHE A 298 10.05 18.57 12.52
N CYS A 299 8.99 19.02 11.86
CA CYS A 299 7.63 19.05 12.43
C CYS A 299 7.13 17.62 12.77
N SER A 300 7.47 16.63 11.94
CA SER A 300 7.10 15.24 12.18
C SER A 300 7.83 14.63 13.39
N ILE A 301 9.08 15.02 13.64
CA ILE A 301 9.84 14.60 14.82
C ILE A 301 9.17 15.18 16.08
N ILE A 302 8.83 16.47 16.07
CA ILE A 302 8.14 17.12 17.22
C ILE A 302 6.78 16.44 17.48
N MET A 303 6.01 16.22 16.41
CA MET A 303 4.76 15.45 16.50
C MET A 303 5.03 14.04 17.10
N GLY A 304 6.10 13.36 16.64
CA GLY A 304 6.47 12.05 17.17
C GLY A 304 6.79 12.06 18.66
N VAL A 305 7.54 13.04 19.12
CA VAL A 305 7.80 13.23 20.56
C VAL A 305 6.49 13.43 21.33
N ALA A 306 5.59 14.28 20.85
CA ALA A 306 4.28 14.47 21.46
C ALA A 306 3.45 13.16 21.47
N CYS A 307 3.41 12.42 20.35
CA CYS A 307 2.75 11.11 20.27
C CYS A 307 3.35 10.10 21.27
N TYR A 308 4.66 10.11 21.46
CA TYR A 308 5.33 9.22 22.41
C TYR A 308 4.91 9.53 23.86
N TYR A 309 4.90 10.80 24.26
CA TYR A 309 4.42 11.19 25.59
C TYR A 309 2.94 10.90 25.80
N LEU A 310 2.11 11.15 24.80
CA LEU A 310 0.69 10.80 24.86
C LEU A 310 0.51 9.25 24.99
N ASN A 311 1.31 8.48 24.29
CA ASN A 311 1.28 7.03 24.40
C ASN A 311 1.68 6.55 25.80
N LEU A 312 2.71 7.14 26.42
CA LEU A 312 3.14 6.80 27.79
C LEU A 312 2.07 7.14 28.84
N THR A 313 1.31 8.23 28.65
CA THR A 313 0.31 8.67 29.62
C THR A 313 -1.02 7.94 29.46
N PHE A 314 -1.48 7.70 28.23
CA PHE A 314 -2.82 7.18 27.96
C PHE A 314 -2.87 5.66 27.78
N PHE A 315 -1.84 5.03 27.22
CA PHE A 315 -1.84 3.59 26.95
C PHE A 315 -1.97 2.72 28.22
N PRO A 316 -1.31 3.04 29.35
CA PRO A 316 -1.48 2.26 30.59
C PRO A 316 -2.90 2.27 31.17
N HIS A 317 -3.72 3.26 30.81
CA HIS A 317 -5.10 3.40 31.27
C HIS A 317 -6.12 2.77 30.31
N MET A 318 -5.67 2.19 29.19
CA MET A 318 -6.55 1.45 28.28
C MET A 318 -6.96 0.11 28.92
N ASN A 319 -8.27 -0.12 29.02
CA ASN A 319 -8.84 -1.29 29.69
C ASN A 319 -9.54 -2.19 28.68
N ILE A 320 -9.25 -3.50 28.72
CA ILE A 320 -9.82 -4.52 27.81
C ILE A 320 -11.35 -4.50 27.79
N HIS A 321 -11.96 -4.13 28.93
CA HIS A 321 -13.43 -4.12 29.09
C HIS A 321 -14.14 -2.88 28.53
N SER A 322 -13.41 -1.87 28.04
CA SER A 322 -14.01 -0.62 27.52
C SER A 322 -13.50 -0.29 26.12
N THR A 323 -13.89 -1.09 25.14
CA THR A 323 -13.47 -0.91 23.73
C THR A 323 -13.81 0.48 23.18
N ALA A 324 -15.01 1.00 23.49
CA ALA A 324 -15.44 2.33 23.02
C ALA A 324 -14.56 3.46 23.59
N ASN A 325 -14.19 3.37 24.86
CA ASN A 325 -13.32 4.36 25.49
C ASN A 325 -11.90 4.30 24.91
N ASN A 326 -11.37 3.12 24.69
CA ASN A 326 -10.05 2.92 24.09
C ASN A 326 -9.99 3.46 22.64
N VAL A 327 -11.04 3.24 21.85
CA VAL A 327 -11.17 3.81 20.49
C VAL A 327 -11.19 5.33 20.55
N ALA A 328 -11.97 5.92 21.47
CA ALA A 328 -12.05 7.37 21.63
C ALA A 328 -10.68 7.97 22.02
N VAL A 329 -10.00 7.37 23.00
CA VAL A 329 -8.66 7.81 23.43
C VAL A 329 -7.66 7.74 22.29
N LEU A 330 -7.66 6.65 21.51
CA LEU A 330 -6.78 6.51 20.35
C LEU A 330 -7.07 7.57 19.28
N ILE A 331 -8.34 7.81 18.97
CA ILE A 331 -8.74 8.85 18.00
C ILE A 331 -8.28 10.22 18.47
N ILE A 332 -8.52 10.57 19.75
CA ILE A 332 -8.09 11.85 20.33
C ILE A 332 -6.57 12.00 20.25
N ALA A 333 -5.80 10.95 20.58
CA ALA A 333 -4.35 10.98 20.48
C ALA A 333 -3.87 11.21 19.04
N ILE A 334 -4.45 10.49 18.07
CA ILE A 334 -4.13 10.67 16.66
C ILE A 334 -4.50 12.09 16.18
N MET A 335 -5.68 12.59 16.56
CA MET A 335 -6.10 13.94 16.17
C MET A 335 -5.22 15.02 16.79
N ALA A 336 -4.88 14.91 18.07
CA ALA A 336 -3.96 15.83 18.75
C ALA A 336 -2.59 15.87 18.03
N CYS A 337 -2.03 14.71 17.70
CA CYS A 337 -0.77 14.64 16.95
C CYS A 337 -0.87 15.30 15.57
N ASN A 338 -1.97 15.07 14.84
CA ASN A 338 -2.19 15.70 13.54
C ASN A 338 -2.37 17.23 13.66
N ILE A 339 -3.07 17.72 14.67
CA ILE A 339 -3.23 19.17 14.92
C ILE A 339 -1.86 19.80 15.18
N ILE A 340 -1.04 19.21 16.05
CA ILE A 340 0.32 19.69 16.33
C ILE A 340 1.13 19.77 15.02
N TYR A 341 1.08 18.74 14.21
CA TYR A 341 1.79 18.73 12.92
C TYR A 341 1.28 19.83 11.98
N MET A 342 -0.04 19.94 11.80
CA MET A 342 -0.66 20.91 10.89
C MET A 342 -0.48 22.37 11.31
N THR A 343 -0.34 22.65 12.62
CA THR A 343 -0.07 24.01 13.10
C THR A 343 1.38 24.44 12.95
N MET A 344 2.31 23.48 12.76
CA MET A 344 3.74 23.75 12.63
C MET A 344 4.22 23.80 11.18
N ILE A 345 3.49 23.21 10.23
CA ILE A 345 3.87 23.14 8.83
C ILE A 345 3.33 24.31 8.02
#